data_4319544c3b77fc7c0758f64f88b6fa3e
#
_entry.id   4319544c3b77fc7c0758f64f88b6fa3e
#
_cell.length_a   1.000
_cell.length_b   1.000
_cell.length_c   1.000
_cell.angle_alpha   90.00
_cell.angle_beta   90.00
_cell.angle_gamma   90.00
#
_symmetry.space_group_name_H-M   'P 1'
#
loop_
_entity.id
_entity.type
_entity.pdbx_description
1 polymer ?
#
loop_
_entity_poly.entity_id
_entity_poly.type
_entity_poly.pdbx_seq_one_letter_code
_entity_poly.pdbx_strand_id
1 'polypeptide(L)'
;MQAQLGEWDNLNHLLVCKKTGIACIIDPFFEKYWLDVCDAHSWKLEIVWLTHSHWDHSKGVNGLTDREIWVHKNEAQRGWDGPSNREWDNDEFSFVKAKVGELEFEAHCTPGHTPGHMTFIGEGVVISGDCVFIGRCGRTDLFGGDVAAQRKSLIHLRSRMLDLPGEWLVLPGHHYEMPDGSNPTFTTVETLLNTNEAILALDDDDLWDSLDFLSFDDNLAEKARRQKAQAQQE
;
A
#
# COMPACT_ATOMS: atom_id res chain seq x y z
N MET A 1 9.62 11.56 2.70
CA MET A 1 10.45 11.47 1.47
C MET A 1 9.94 10.32 0.63
N GLN A 2 10.07 10.41 -0.69
CA GLN A 2 9.69 9.34 -1.63
C GLN A 2 10.89 9.05 -2.52
N ALA A 3 11.12 7.78 -2.87
CA ALA A 3 12.08 7.37 -3.89
C ALA A 3 11.48 6.24 -4.74
N GLN A 4 11.70 6.31 -6.05
CA GLN A 4 11.40 5.22 -6.97
C GLN A 4 12.55 4.21 -6.91
N LEU A 5 12.29 3.06 -6.31
CA LEU A 5 13.24 1.98 -6.11
C LEU A 5 12.52 0.65 -6.37
N GLY A 6 13.06 -0.16 -7.26
CA GLY A 6 12.45 -1.44 -7.61
C GLY A 6 12.42 -1.67 -9.11
N GLU A 7 11.91 -2.84 -9.50
CA GLU A 7 11.90 -3.30 -10.90
C GLU A 7 10.59 -2.95 -11.63
N TRP A 8 9.54 -2.54 -10.88
CA TRP A 8 8.21 -2.27 -11.39
C TRP A 8 7.70 -0.88 -11.01
N ASP A 9 8.60 0.12 -11.09
CA ASP A 9 8.27 1.51 -10.75
C ASP A 9 7.76 1.71 -9.32
N ASN A 10 8.27 0.89 -8.38
CA ASN A 10 7.90 0.93 -6.97
C ASN A 10 8.26 2.28 -6.34
N LEU A 11 7.33 2.82 -5.57
CA LEU A 11 7.48 4.04 -4.80
C LEU A 11 7.61 3.71 -3.31
N ASN A 12 8.80 3.87 -2.77
CA ASN A 12 9.07 3.67 -1.35
C ASN A 12 8.93 4.99 -0.59
N HIS A 13 8.42 4.96 0.65
CA HIS A 13 8.13 6.17 1.41
C HIS A 13 8.81 6.17 2.77
N LEU A 14 9.63 7.18 3.08
CA LEU A 14 10.24 7.38 4.39
C LEU A 14 9.50 8.50 5.13
N LEU A 15 8.89 8.17 6.26
CA LEU A 15 8.34 9.09 7.24
C LEU A 15 9.41 9.44 8.28
N VAL A 16 9.54 10.72 8.62
CA VAL A 16 10.52 11.17 9.61
C VAL A 16 9.88 12.16 10.56
N CYS A 17 9.86 11.83 11.84
CA CYS A 17 9.53 12.78 12.88
C CYS A 17 10.73 13.71 13.13
N LYS A 18 10.69 14.93 12.60
CA LYS A 18 11.80 15.89 12.74
C LYS A 18 12.13 16.25 14.20
N LYS A 19 11.16 16.12 15.10
CA LYS A 19 11.33 16.46 16.52
C LYS A 19 12.12 15.39 17.27
N THR A 20 11.89 14.11 16.96
CA THR A 20 12.54 12.98 17.65
C THR A 20 13.70 12.36 16.86
N GLY A 21 13.75 12.62 15.54
CA GLY A 21 14.67 11.97 14.63
C GLY A 21 14.28 10.51 14.28
N ILE A 22 13.14 10.00 14.80
CA ILE A 22 12.66 8.65 14.51
C ILE A 22 12.10 8.62 13.08
N ALA A 23 12.48 7.58 12.35
CA ALA A 23 12.04 7.33 10.99
C ALA A 23 11.34 5.96 10.86
N CYS A 24 10.37 5.91 9.95
CA CYS A 24 9.67 4.70 9.52
C CYS A 24 9.79 4.60 7.99
N ILE A 25 10.24 3.46 7.49
CA ILE A 25 10.19 3.15 6.06
C ILE A 25 8.94 2.33 5.75
N ILE A 26 8.27 2.68 4.66
CA ILE A 26 7.12 1.94 4.15
C ILE A 26 7.53 1.26 2.85
N ASP A 27 7.29 -0.05 2.77
CA ASP A 27 7.54 -0.91 1.61
C ASP A 27 8.99 -0.83 1.09
N PRO A 28 10.00 -1.18 1.90
CA PRO A 28 11.39 -1.06 1.52
C PRO A 28 11.78 -2.08 0.44
N PHE A 29 12.16 -1.63 -0.78
CA PHE A 29 12.72 -2.50 -1.80
C PHE A 29 14.23 -2.69 -1.64
N PHE A 30 14.98 -1.59 -1.43
CA PHE A 30 16.41 -1.58 -1.14
C PHE A 30 16.67 -0.96 0.23
N GLU A 31 16.85 -1.78 1.24
CA GLU A 31 17.07 -1.35 2.62
C GLU A 31 18.32 -0.47 2.76
N LYS A 32 19.41 -0.84 2.05
CA LYS A 32 20.67 -0.09 2.14
C LYS A 32 20.51 1.37 1.72
N TYR A 33 19.72 1.66 0.68
CA TYR A 33 19.45 3.04 0.27
C TYR A 33 18.87 3.86 1.42
N TRP A 34 17.89 3.32 2.13
CA TRP A 34 17.21 4.02 3.21
C TRP A 34 18.05 4.12 4.48
N LEU A 35 18.88 3.11 4.76
CA LEU A 35 19.89 3.19 5.83
C LEU A 35 20.89 4.31 5.56
N ASP A 36 21.46 4.39 4.35
CA ASP A 36 22.39 5.43 3.95
C ASP A 36 21.73 6.84 4.01
N VAL A 37 20.47 6.97 3.60
CA VAL A 37 19.70 8.23 3.73
C VAL A 37 19.53 8.63 5.19
N CYS A 38 19.12 7.70 6.05
CA CYS A 38 18.94 7.98 7.47
C CYS A 38 20.26 8.36 8.15
N ASP A 39 21.34 7.65 7.85
CA ASP A 39 22.67 7.95 8.40
C ASP A 39 23.15 9.34 7.97
N ALA A 40 23.00 9.71 6.69
CA ALA A 40 23.40 11.01 6.17
C ALA A 40 22.67 12.19 6.87
N HIS A 41 21.45 11.94 7.36
CA HIS A 41 20.62 12.94 8.05
C HIS A 41 20.61 12.78 9.58
N SER A 42 21.33 11.81 10.12
CA SER A 42 21.30 11.45 11.55
C SER A 42 19.90 11.08 12.07
N TRP A 43 19.08 10.47 11.23
CA TRP A 43 17.78 9.93 11.59
C TRP A 43 17.92 8.47 12.04
N LYS A 44 17.02 8.06 12.92
CA LYS A 44 16.97 6.70 13.46
C LYS A 44 15.86 5.92 12.74
N LEU A 45 16.24 5.06 11.80
CA LEU A 45 15.28 4.13 11.19
C LEU A 45 14.95 3.02 12.19
N GLU A 46 13.84 3.14 12.88
CA GLU A 46 13.41 2.20 13.94
C GLU A 46 12.23 1.33 13.50
N ILE A 47 11.46 1.78 12.52
CA ILE A 47 10.16 1.20 12.16
C ILE A 47 10.11 0.88 10.67
N VAL A 48 9.53 -0.27 10.36
CA VAL A 48 9.16 -0.69 9.01
C VAL A 48 7.65 -0.96 9.01
N TRP A 49 6.91 -0.32 8.13
CA TRP A 49 5.51 -0.65 7.86
C TRP A 49 5.41 -1.28 6.48
N LEU A 50 4.73 -2.41 6.38
CA LEU A 50 4.35 -2.98 5.09
C LEU A 50 2.90 -2.63 4.80
N THR A 51 2.64 -2.10 3.60
CA THR A 51 1.27 -2.00 3.10
C THR A 51 0.74 -3.39 2.83
N HIS A 52 1.56 -4.26 2.27
CA HIS A 52 1.25 -5.67 2.01
C HIS A 52 2.53 -6.48 1.75
N SER A 53 2.40 -7.78 1.55
CA SER A 53 3.53 -8.72 1.51
C SER A 53 3.94 -9.16 0.10
N HIS A 54 3.58 -8.46 -0.98
CA HIS A 54 4.17 -8.74 -2.28
C HIS A 54 5.69 -8.53 -2.24
N TRP A 55 6.39 -9.33 -3.02
CA TRP A 55 7.85 -9.36 -2.99
C TRP A 55 8.50 -8.01 -3.25
N ASP A 56 7.93 -7.24 -4.15
CA ASP A 56 8.43 -5.92 -4.54
C ASP A 56 8.19 -4.82 -3.48
N HIS A 57 7.35 -5.07 -2.49
CA HIS A 57 7.14 -4.20 -1.32
C HIS A 57 7.92 -4.69 -0.09
N SER A 58 8.22 -5.98 -0.02
CA SER A 58 8.80 -6.62 1.17
C SER A 58 10.25 -7.09 1.02
N LYS A 59 10.85 -6.97 -0.17
CA LYS A 59 12.21 -7.49 -0.48
C LYS A 59 13.28 -7.01 0.49
N GLY A 60 13.29 -5.72 0.84
CA GLY A 60 14.30 -5.12 1.73
C GLY A 60 14.11 -5.40 3.21
N VAL A 61 13.00 -6.04 3.60
CA VAL A 61 12.70 -6.29 5.03
C VAL A 61 13.75 -7.19 5.68
N ASN A 62 14.32 -8.15 4.93
CA ASN A 62 15.35 -9.07 5.44
C ASN A 62 16.63 -8.35 5.95
N GLY A 63 16.94 -7.17 5.44
CA GLY A 63 18.06 -6.35 5.90
C GLY A 63 17.72 -5.43 7.08
N LEU A 64 16.48 -5.49 7.62
CA LEU A 64 15.96 -4.61 8.67
C LEU A 64 15.40 -5.37 9.88
N THR A 65 15.82 -6.62 10.08
CA THR A 65 15.27 -7.52 11.12
C THR A 65 15.51 -7.07 12.57
N ASP A 66 16.38 -6.11 12.78
CA ASP A 66 16.65 -5.46 14.07
C ASP A 66 15.74 -4.24 14.34
N ARG A 67 14.74 -3.99 13.45
CA ARG A 67 13.73 -2.93 13.56
C ARG A 67 12.37 -3.48 13.95
N GLU A 68 11.43 -2.60 14.28
CA GLU A 68 10.02 -2.99 14.43
C GLU A 68 9.40 -3.16 13.04
N ILE A 69 9.10 -4.38 12.63
CA ILE A 69 8.51 -4.71 11.34
C ILE A 69 7.05 -5.06 11.53
N TRP A 70 6.17 -4.22 10.98
CA TRP A 70 4.73 -4.34 11.09
C TRP A 70 4.13 -4.83 9.78
N VAL A 71 3.33 -5.89 9.85
CA VAL A 71 2.53 -6.44 8.77
C VAL A 71 1.15 -6.81 9.30
N HIS A 72 0.12 -6.80 8.46
CA HIS A 72 -1.21 -7.23 8.91
C HIS A 72 -1.28 -8.76 8.98
N LYS A 73 -1.90 -9.28 10.06
CA LYS A 73 -2.02 -10.73 10.31
C LYS A 73 -2.59 -11.53 9.13
N ASN A 74 -3.50 -10.93 8.36
CA ASN A 74 -4.16 -11.59 7.24
C ASN A 74 -3.20 -11.86 6.05
N GLU A 75 -2.01 -11.25 6.01
CA GLU A 75 -1.01 -11.59 4.98
C GLU A 75 -0.52 -13.05 5.08
N ALA A 76 -0.65 -13.68 6.26
CA ALA A 76 -0.42 -15.11 6.43
C ALA A 76 -1.33 -15.98 5.55
N GLN A 77 -2.54 -15.52 5.19
CA GLN A 77 -3.48 -16.25 4.32
C GLN A 77 -2.95 -16.45 2.89
N ARG A 78 -2.00 -15.61 2.46
CA ARG A 78 -1.30 -15.77 1.17
C ARG A 78 0.11 -16.34 1.30
N GLY A 79 0.43 -16.92 2.48
CA GLY A 79 1.69 -17.59 2.74
C GLY A 79 2.84 -16.66 3.10
N TRP A 80 2.56 -15.46 3.64
CA TRP A 80 3.63 -14.63 4.18
C TRP A 80 4.28 -15.31 5.40
N ASP A 81 5.59 -15.53 5.31
CA ASP A 81 6.45 -16.09 6.37
C ASP A 81 7.74 -15.26 6.56
N GLY A 82 7.76 -14.06 5.99
CA GLY A 82 8.90 -13.14 6.08
C GLY A 82 9.04 -12.51 7.48
N PRO A 83 10.12 -11.77 7.70
CA PRO A 83 10.37 -11.13 8.98
C PRO A 83 9.25 -10.18 9.37
N SER A 84 8.59 -10.45 10.49
CA SER A 84 7.68 -9.54 11.19
C SER A 84 7.78 -9.81 12.69
N ASN A 85 7.79 -8.76 13.50
CA ASN A 85 7.80 -8.85 14.96
C ASN A 85 6.71 -8.00 15.61
N ARG A 86 5.86 -7.40 14.78
CA ARG A 86 4.66 -6.66 15.14
C ARG A 86 3.56 -6.98 14.12
N GLU A 87 2.32 -6.94 14.56
CA GLU A 87 1.16 -7.21 13.70
C GLU A 87 0.13 -6.10 13.82
N TRP A 88 -0.42 -5.69 12.66
CA TRP A 88 -1.71 -5.03 12.60
C TRP A 88 -2.77 -6.12 12.71
N ASP A 89 -3.75 -5.96 13.62
CA ASP A 89 -4.79 -6.96 13.88
C ASP A 89 -6.21 -6.38 13.80
N ASN A 90 -6.33 -5.14 13.35
CA ASN A 90 -7.61 -4.47 13.18
C ASN A 90 -8.48 -5.17 12.13
N ASP A 91 -9.78 -5.06 12.31
CA ASP A 91 -10.76 -5.62 11.38
C ASP A 91 -10.69 -4.94 10.00
N GLU A 92 -11.14 -5.67 8.98
CA GLU A 92 -11.28 -5.13 7.63
C GLU A 92 -12.12 -3.85 7.62
N PHE A 93 -11.71 -2.88 6.80
CA PHE A 93 -12.39 -1.59 6.65
C PHE A 93 -12.46 -0.78 7.95
N SER A 94 -11.52 -1.01 8.87
CA SER A 94 -11.34 -0.26 10.11
C SER A 94 -9.91 0.27 10.23
N PHE A 95 -9.65 1.09 11.25
CA PHE A 95 -8.30 1.57 11.49
C PHE A 95 -7.91 1.50 12.97
N VAL A 96 -6.61 1.49 13.21
CA VAL A 96 -5.99 1.69 14.52
C VAL A 96 -5.03 2.88 14.46
N LYS A 97 -4.76 3.50 15.60
CA LYS A 97 -3.78 4.58 15.67
C LYS A 97 -2.36 4.03 15.66
N ALA A 98 -1.50 4.66 14.87
CA ALA A 98 -0.09 4.35 14.72
C ALA A 98 0.75 5.61 14.90
N LYS A 99 2.03 5.44 15.30
CA LYS A 99 2.93 6.57 15.56
C LYS A 99 4.32 6.34 14.97
N VAL A 100 4.91 7.44 14.50
CA VAL A 100 6.33 7.51 14.14
C VAL A 100 6.93 8.68 14.93
N GLY A 101 7.58 8.39 16.07
CA GLY A 101 7.91 9.43 17.03
C GLY A 101 6.66 10.15 17.54
N GLU A 102 6.53 11.46 17.25
CA GLU A 102 5.34 12.25 17.61
C GLU A 102 4.33 12.39 16.45
N LEU A 103 4.62 11.87 15.27
CA LEU A 103 3.68 11.86 14.15
C LEU A 103 2.58 10.84 14.42
N GLU A 104 1.33 11.20 14.07
CA GLU A 104 0.16 10.34 14.29
C GLU A 104 -0.48 9.94 12.95
N PHE A 105 -0.75 8.66 12.82
CA PHE A 105 -1.38 8.05 11.66
C PHE A 105 -2.56 7.17 12.04
N GLU A 106 -3.48 7.01 11.11
CA GLU A 106 -4.48 5.95 11.09
C GLU A 106 -3.96 4.84 10.16
N ALA A 107 -3.82 3.63 10.67
CA ALA A 107 -3.45 2.43 9.92
C ALA A 107 -4.74 1.68 9.55
N HIS A 108 -5.21 1.85 8.33
CA HIS A 108 -6.45 1.28 7.82
C HIS A 108 -6.21 -0.09 7.20
N CYS A 109 -6.99 -1.11 7.60
CA CYS A 109 -7.04 -2.39 6.90
C CYS A 109 -7.92 -2.26 5.66
N THR A 110 -7.30 -2.38 4.49
CA THR A 110 -7.90 -2.15 3.16
C THR A 110 -7.71 -3.36 2.24
N PRO A 111 -8.32 -4.52 2.59
CA PRO A 111 -8.12 -5.76 1.84
C PRO A 111 -8.68 -5.66 0.42
N GLY A 112 -8.17 -6.52 -0.46
CA GLY A 112 -8.62 -6.63 -1.85
C GLY A 112 -7.47 -6.95 -2.80
N HIS A 113 -6.47 -6.09 -2.90
CA HIS A 113 -5.22 -6.41 -3.60
C HIS A 113 -4.49 -7.58 -2.90
N THR A 114 -4.43 -7.54 -1.57
CA THR A 114 -4.07 -8.67 -0.70
C THR A 114 -5.01 -8.73 0.50
N PRO A 115 -5.07 -9.86 1.26
CA PRO A 115 -6.01 -10.01 2.39
C PRO A 115 -5.70 -9.08 3.57
N GLY A 116 -4.45 -8.70 3.74
CA GLY A 116 -3.98 -7.86 4.84
C GLY A 116 -3.44 -6.52 4.37
N HIS A 117 -3.89 -6.03 3.21
CA HIS A 117 -3.41 -4.74 2.72
C HIS A 117 -3.72 -3.60 3.69
N MET A 118 -2.77 -2.68 3.86
CA MET A 118 -2.86 -1.53 4.75
C MET A 118 -2.68 -0.21 3.99
N THR A 119 -3.44 0.80 4.40
CA THR A 119 -3.29 2.20 3.97
C THR A 119 -3.04 3.06 5.20
N PHE A 120 -2.09 4.00 5.12
CA PHE A 120 -1.73 4.86 6.25
C PHE A 120 -2.14 6.31 5.96
N ILE A 121 -2.93 6.92 6.88
CA ILE A 121 -3.47 8.27 6.71
C ILE A 121 -3.04 9.13 7.90
N GLY A 122 -2.38 10.25 7.65
CA GLY A 122 -1.96 11.18 8.70
C GLY A 122 -0.95 12.20 8.18
N GLU A 123 -0.71 13.24 8.96
CA GLU A 123 0.35 14.23 8.72
C GLU A 123 0.35 14.83 7.27
N GLY A 124 -0.83 15.00 6.70
CA GLY A 124 -0.98 15.58 5.35
C GLY A 124 -0.82 14.59 4.20
N VAL A 125 -0.77 13.27 4.48
CA VAL A 125 -0.58 12.24 3.45
C VAL A 125 -1.53 11.06 3.62
N VAL A 126 -1.85 10.42 2.49
CA VAL A 126 -2.47 9.11 2.36
C VAL A 126 -1.48 8.21 1.65
N ILE A 127 -0.87 7.26 2.34
CA ILE A 127 0.04 6.28 1.75
C ILE A 127 -0.78 5.05 1.42
N SER A 128 -1.14 4.91 0.16
CA SER A 128 -2.17 3.97 -0.27
C SER A 128 -1.66 2.60 -0.69
N GLY A 129 -0.34 2.40 -0.77
CA GLY A 129 0.21 1.17 -1.32
C GLY A 129 -0.43 0.83 -2.66
N ASP A 130 -0.83 -0.43 -2.80
CA ASP A 130 -1.48 -0.96 -3.99
C ASP A 130 -3.02 -1.03 -3.88
N CYS A 131 -3.62 -0.42 -2.85
CA CYS A 131 -5.07 -0.31 -2.79
C CYS A 131 -5.59 0.67 -3.85
N VAL A 132 -4.99 1.86 -3.97
CA VAL A 132 -5.34 2.84 -4.98
C VAL A 132 -4.11 3.56 -5.52
N PHE A 133 -4.03 3.68 -6.84
CA PHE A 133 -3.02 4.44 -7.57
C PHE A 133 -3.63 5.76 -8.08
N ILE A 134 -2.91 6.55 -8.85
CA ILE A 134 -3.39 7.86 -9.30
C ILE A 134 -4.58 7.74 -10.25
N GLY A 135 -4.52 6.88 -11.29
CA GLY A 135 -5.57 6.71 -12.28
C GLY A 135 -6.45 5.45 -12.11
N ARG A 136 -6.01 4.51 -11.27
CA ARG A 136 -6.60 3.17 -11.16
C ARG A 136 -6.49 2.64 -9.73
N CYS A 137 -6.92 1.40 -9.48
CA CYS A 137 -6.60 0.66 -8.25
C CYS A 137 -5.72 -0.56 -8.54
N GLY A 138 -5.27 -1.23 -7.47
CA GLY A 138 -4.51 -2.46 -7.58
C GLY A 138 -5.31 -3.62 -8.15
N ARG A 139 -4.63 -4.52 -8.88
CA ARG A 139 -5.20 -5.77 -9.40
C ARG A 139 -5.60 -6.70 -8.25
N THR A 140 -6.58 -7.55 -8.49
CA THR A 140 -7.14 -8.45 -7.48
C THR A 140 -7.07 -9.92 -7.85
N ASP A 141 -6.44 -10.23 -8.97
CA ASP A 141 -6.33 -11.58 -9.55
C ASP A 141 -5.13 -12.39 -9.04
N LEU A 142 -4.27 -11.77 -8.22
CA LEU A 142 -3.15 -12.47 -7.58
C LEU A 142 -3.63 -13.35 -6.40
N PHE A 143 -2.72 -14.22 -5.89
CA PHE A 143 -3.07 -15.11 -4.79
C PHE A 143 -3.40 -14.32 -3.52
N GLY A 144 -4.59 -14.54 -2.98
CA GLY A 144 -5.16 -13.79 -1.86
C GLY A 144 -5.97 -12.55 -2.27
N GLY A 145 -5.96 -12.15 -3.54
CA GLY A 145 -6.76 -11.02 -4.02
C GLY A 145 -8.26 -11.31 -4.11
N ASP A 146 -9.09 -10.28 -3.86
CA ASP A 146 -10.54 -10.31 -3.86
C ASP A 146 -11.13 -8.99 -4.39
N VAL A 147 -11.85 -9.07 -5.48
CA VAL A 147 -12.45 -7.92 -6.17
C VAL A 147 -13.53 -7.23 -5.33
N ALA A 148 -14.31 -8.00 -4.58
CA ALA A 148 -15.38 -7.43 -3.76
C ALA A 148 -14.83 -6.72 -2.51
N ALA A 149 -13.77 -7.28 -1.91
CA ALA A 149 -13.04 -6.63 -0.83
C ALA A 149 -12.36 -5.36 -1.32
N GLN A 150 -11.75 -5.36 -2.52
CA GLN A 150 -11.14 -4.18 -3.13
C GLN A 150 -12.14 -3.03 -3.27
N ARG A 151 -13.34 -3.31 -3.80
CA ARG A 151 -14.40 -2.30 -3.91
C ARG A 151 -14.80 -1.72 -2.56
N LYS A 152 -14.98 -2.57 -1.54
CA LYS A 152 -15.30 -2.14 -0.18
C LYS A 152 -14.19 -1.29 0.44
N SER A 153 -12.93 -1.65 0.23
CA SER A 153 -11.77 -0.87 0.67
C SER A 153 -11.75 0.52 0.04
N LEU A 154 -12.03 0.62 -1.25
CA LEU A 154 -12.11 1.91 -1.94
C LEU A 154 -13.30 2.75 -1.45
N ILE A 155 -14.45 2.15 -1.17
CA ILE A 155 -15.61 2.84 -0.56
C ILE A 155 -15.23 3.38 0.83
N HIS A 156 -14.56 2.56 1.66
CA HIS A 156 -14.06 2.95 2.97
C HIS A 156 -13.07 4.11 2.88
N LEU A 157 -12.06 4.01 2.00
CA LEU A 157 -11.07 5.06 1.79
C LEU A 157 -11.69 6.33 1.22
N ARG A 158 -12.59 6.23 0.22
CA ARG A 158 -13.32 7.38 -0.32
C ARG A 158 -14.06 8.13 0.77
N SER A 159 -14.81 7.40 1.61
CA SER A 159 -15.51 8.02 2.74
C SER A 159 -14.56 8.75 3.68
N ARG A 160 -13.42 8.15 4.01
CA ARG A 160 -12.42 8.79 4.89
C ARG A 160 -11.75 9.99 4.22
N MET A 161 -11.39 9.90 2.93
CA MET A 161 -10.75 10.99 2.18
C MET A 161 -11.67 12.21 2.00
N LEU A 162 -12.99 12.03 1.94
CA LEU A 162 -13.94 13.15 1.89
C LEU A 162 -13.92 14.04 3.14
N ASP A 163 -13.44 13.53 4.27
CA ASP A 163 -13.26 14.28 5.53
C ASP A 163 -11.88 14.95 5.64
N LEU A 164 -10.97 14.71 4.68
CA LEU A 164 -9.62 15.27 4.68
C LEU A 164 -9.55 16.56 3.87
N PRO A 165 -8.58 17.45 4.17
CA PRO A 165 -8.28 18.57 3.29
C PRO A 165 -7.89 18.09 1.89
N GLY A 166 -8.49 18.69 0.86
CA GLY A 166 -8.31 18.27 -0.55
C GLY A 166 -6.87 18.34 -1.05
N GLU A 167 -6.05 19.20 -0.44
CA GLU A 167 -4.62 19.36 -0.75
C GLU A 167 -3.71 18.27 -0.14
N TRP A 168 -4.22 17.39 0.72
CA TRP A 168 -3.43 16.28 1.22
C TRP A 168 -2.93 15.41 0.07
N LEU A 169 -1.70 14.89 0.20
CA LEU A 169 -1.08 14.10 -0.86
C LEU A 169 -1.48 12.63 -0.76
N VAL A 170 -1.75 12.02 -1.90
CA VAL A 170 -1.89 10.57 -2.05
C VAL A 170 -0.61 10.03 -2.65
N LEU A 171 0.01 9.08 -1.95
CA LEU A 171 1.31 8.47 -2.23
C LEU A 171 1.11 6.97 -2.49
N PRO A 172 1.03 6.54 -3.77
CA PRO A 172 0.79 5.13 -4.10
C PRO A 172 2.05 4.26 -4.02
N GLY A 173 1.88 2.93 -4.09
CA GLY A 173 2.98 1.97 -4.15
C GLY A 173 3.71 1.91 -5.49
N HIS A 174 3.01 2.26 -6.58
CA HIS A 174 3.57 2.35 -7.93
C HIS A 174 3.06 3.59 -8.66
N HIS A 175 3.77 4.02 -9.68
CA HIS A 175 3.23 4.94 -10.65
C HIS A 175 2.99 4.26 -12.01
N TYR A 176 2.09 4.82 -12.78
CA TYR A 176 1.72 4.36 -14.10
C TYR A 176 1.67 5.54 -15.06
N GLU A 177 1.94 5.28 -16.35
CA GLU A 177 1.73 6.27 -17.39
C GLU A 177 0.25 6.62 -17.49
N MET A 178 -0.05 7.90 -17.42
CA MET A 178 -1.39 8.44 -17.59
C MET A 178 -1.75 8.58 -19.08
N PRO A 179 -3.05 8.70 -19.44
CA PRO A 179 -3.45 8.87 -20.83
C PRO A 179 -2.83 10.06 -21.58
N ASP A 180 -2.36 11.07 -20.85
CA ASP A 180 -1.65 12.23 -21.39
C ASP A 180 -0.14 12.03 -21.54
N GLY A 181 0.37 10.82 -21.23
CA GLY A 181 1.80 10.47 -21.26
C GLY A 181 2.60 10.92 -20.04
N SER A 182 1.97 11.52 -19.04
CA SER A 182 2.65 11.86 -17.77
C SER A 182 2.81 10.63 -16.87
N ASN A 183 3.82 10.68 -15.98
CA ASN A 183 4.11 9.64 -14.99
C ASN A 183 4.17 10.25 -13.59
N PRO A 184 3.05 10.71 -13.03
CA PRO A 184 3.03 11.31 -11.70
C PRO A 184 3.31 10.26 -10.62
N THR A 185 4.09 10.64 -9.59
CA THR A 185 4.40 9.79 -8.44
C THR A 185 3.57 10.11 -7.21
N PHE A 186 2.75 11.14 -7.26
CA PHE A 186 1.77 11.52 -6.25
C PHE A 186 0.66 12.37 -6.89
N THR A 187 -0.45 12.49 -6.18
CA THR A 187 -1.55 13.39 -6.51
C THR A 187 -2.14 13.99 -5.23
N THR A 188 -3.16 14.83 -5.34
CA THR A 188 -3.91 15.31 -4.17
C THR A 188 -5.17 14.47 -3.94
N VAL A 189 -5.68 14.48 -2.71
CA VAL A 189 -6.96 13.85 -2.37
C VAL A 189 -8.09 14.37 -3.27
N GLU A 190 -8.19 15.70 -3.45
CA GLU A 190 -9.19 16.29 -4.33
C GLU A 190 -9.09 15.79 -5.76
N THR A 191 -7.88 15.77 -6.33
CA THR A 191 -7.66 15.26 -7.70
C THR A 191 -8.01 13.79 -7.81
N LEU A 192 -7.55 12.95 -6.87
CA LEU A 192 -7.84 11.52 -6.88
C LEU A 192 -9.35 11.26 -6.86
N LEU A 193 -10.08 11.89 -5.94
CA LEU A 193 -11.53 11.72 -5.81
C LEU A 193 -12.31 12.10 -7.08
N ASN A 194 -11.80 13.04 -7.87
CA ASN A 194 -12.46 13.55 -9.06
C ASN A 194 -12.02 12.88 -10.38
N THR A 195 -10.89 12.15 -10.38
CA THR A 195 -10.30 11.67 -11.65
C THR A 195 -9.97 10.18 -11.67
N ASN A 196 -9.90 9.51 -10.50
CA ASN A 196 -9.53 8.09 -10.46
C ASN A 196 -10.69 7.21 -10.94
N GLU A 197 -10.44 6.41 -11.98
CA GLU A 197 -11.47 5.58 -12.63
C GLU A 197 -12.13 4.59 -11.67
N ALA A 198 -11.35 3.96 -10.78
CA ALA A 198 -11.90 3.02 -9.81
C ALA A 198 -12.77 3.71 -8.75
N ILE A 199 -12.39 4.92 -8.29
CA ILE A 199 -13.18 5.70 -7.34
C ILE A 199 -14.49 6.17 -7.97
N LEU A 200 -14.45 6.61 -9.23
CA LEU A 200 -15.63 7.07 -9.97
C LEU A 200 -16.61 5.93 -10.29
N ALA A 201 -16.11 4.70 -10.43
CA ALA A 201 -16.93 3.52 -10.72
C ALA A 201 -17.62 2.91 -9.48
N LEU A 202 -17.34 3.38 -8.26
CA LEU A 202 -17.79 2.70 -7.03
C LEU A 202 -19.32 2.61 -6.89
N ASP A 203 -20.06 3.56 -7.43
CA ASP A 203 -21.52 3.65 -7.28
C ASP A 203 -22.27 3.12 -8.52
N ASP A 204 -21.56 2.52 -9.50
CA ASP A 204 -22.12 1.96 -10.74
C ASP A 204 -21.52 0.56 -10.97
N ASP A 205 -22.37 -0.47 -10.91
CA ASP A 205 -21.93 -1.86 -11.02
C ASP A 205 -21.42 -2.19 -12.44
N ASP A 206 -22.06 -1.67 -13.49
CA ASP A 206 -21.66 -1.91 -14.87
C ASP A 206 -20.30 -1.26 -15.17
N LEU A 207 -20.10 -0.05 -14.62
CA LEU A 207 -18.83 0.66 -14.75
C LEU A 207 -17.72 -0.04 -13.97
N TRP A 208 -17.99 -0.48 -12.73
CA TRP A 208 -17.03 -1.25 -11.93
C TRP A 208 -16.62 -2.55 -12.62
N ASP A 209 -17.57 -3.31 -13.16
CA ASP A 209 -17.31 -4.58 -13.83
C ASP A 209 -16.58 -4.41 -15.16
N SER A 210 -16.59 -3.20 -15.74
CA SER A 210 -15.87 -2.87 -16.99
C SER A 210 -14.40 -2.50 -16.78
N LEU A 211 -13.93 -2.34 -15.54
CA LEU A 211 -12.54 -1.97 -15.24
C LEU A 211 -11.57 -3.11 -15.61
N ASP A 212 -10.71 -2.85 -16.58
CA ASP A 212 -9.79 -3.84 -17.16
C ASP A 212 -8.53 -4.11 -16.29
N PHE A 213 -8.24 -3.22 -15.34
CA PHE A 213 -7.06 -3.31 -14.47
C PHE A 213 -7.28 -4.12 -13.18
N LEU A 214 -8.46 -4.65 -12.93
CA LEU A 214 -8.75 -5.51 -11.77
C LEU A 214 -8.19 -6.93 -11.96
N SER A 215 -8.07 -7.37 -13.21
CA SER A 215 -7.60 -8.70 -13.59
C SER A 215 -6.86 -8.66 -14.92
N PHE A 216 -5.78 -9.43 -15.02
CA PHE A 216 -4.99 -9.54 -16.23
C PHE A 216 -4.84 -11.00 -16.67
N ASP A 217 -4.62 -11.23 -17.97
CA ASP A 217 -4.27 -12.54 -18.50
C ASP A 217 -2.76 -12.62 -18.74
N ASP A 218 -2.01 -12.72 -17.64
CA ASP A 218 -0.55 -12.78 -17.64
C ASP A 218 0.00 -13.96 -16.79
N ASN A 219 1.31 -14.14 -16.81
CA ASN A 219 1.99 -15.21 -16.08
C ASN A 219 1.78 -15.15 -14.55
N LEU A 220 1.58 -13.94 -13.98
CA LEU A 220 1.35 -13.76 -12.55
C LEU A 220 -0.06 -14.25 -12.18
N ALA A 221 -1.07 -13.91 -12.98
CA ALA A 221 -2.44 -14.40 -12.80
C ALA A 221 -2.51 -15.92 -12.98
N GLU A 222 -1.79 -16.49 -13.97
CA GLU A 222 -1.72 -17.95 -14.14
C GLU A 222 -1.09 -18.62 -12.92
N LYS A 223 0.01 -18.07 -12.39
CA LYS A 223 0.64 -18.56 -11.15
C LYS A 223 -0.33 -18.50 -9.97
N ALA A 224 -1.06 -17.40 -9.81
CA ALA A 224 -2.04 -17.23 -8.73
C ALA A 224 -3.18 -18.26 -8.84
N ARG A 225 -3.71 -18.53 -10.06
CA ARG A 225 -4.71 -19.57 -10.29
C ARG A 225 -4.22 -20.95 -9.84
N ARG A 226 -2.95 -21.29 -10.12
CA ARG A 226 -2.34 -22.56 -9.67
C ARG A 226 -2.21 -22.62 -8.15
N GLN A 227 -1.78 -21.53 -7.48
CA GLN A 227 -1.68 -21.45 -6.03
C GLN A 227 -3.05 -21.60 -5.35
N LYS A 228 -4.09 -20.92 -5.87
CA LYS A 228 -5.48 -21.07 -5.37
C LYS A 228 -5.98 -22.50 -5.48
N ALA A 229 -5.69 -23.18 -6.59
CA ALA A 229 -6.10 -24.57 -6.80
C ALA A 229 -5.36 -25.55 -5.84
N GLN A 230 -4.13 -25.28 -5.49
CA GLN A 230 -3.37 -26.10 -4.51
C GLN A 230 -3.92 -25.90 -3.09
N ALA A 231 -4.16 -24.66 -2.67
CA ALA A 231 -4.68 -24.35 -1.35
C ALA A 231 -6.10 -24.91 -1.09
N GLN A 232 -6.87 -25.24 -2.13
CA GLN A 232 -8.20 -25.87 -2.00
C GLN A 232 -8.13 -27.40 -1.84
N GLN A 233 -6.94 -28.00 -1.98
CA GLN A 233 -6.71 -29.45 -1.88
C GLN A 233 -6.10 -29.86 -0.53
N GLU A 234 -5.68 -28.88 0.27
CA GLU A 234 -5.18 -29.04 1.65
C GLU A 234 -6.30 -28.80 2.67
#